data_7ce4b649c39c85c3abc1724c2b46e79e
#
_entry.id   7ce4b649c39c85c3abc1724c2b46e79e
#
_cell.length_a   1.000
_cell.length_b   1.000
_cell.length_c   1.000
_cell.angle_alpha   90.00
_cell.angle_beta   90.00
_cell.angle_gamma   90.00
#
_symmetry.space_group_name_H-M   'P 1'
#
loop_
_entity.id
_entity.type
_entity.pdbx_description
1 polymer ?
#
loop_
_entity_poly.entity_id
_entity_poly.type
_entity_poly.pdbx_seq_one_letter_code
_entity_poly.pdbx_strand_id
1 'polypeptide(L)'
;DSIDGIIDSVVIGKKINSDEQIILFIKSDFTLTDEIILFIKNELKTKCSPKHVPYKIFQIQDIPYTLNGKKIEIAVKNIINGDEVLNRSSIANPESLKYFENIPI
;
A
#
# COMPACT_ATOMS: atom_id res chain seq x y z
N ASP A 1 0.89 13.19 -1.71
CA ASP A 1 1.78 12.77 -2.79
C ASP A 1 1.97 13.88 -3.79
N SER A 2 3.18 13.96 -4.35
CA SER A 2 3.54 15.03 -5.28
C SER A 2 3.28 14.68 -6.74
N ILE A 3 2.71 13.51 -7.01
CA ILE A 3 2.45 13.04 -8.38
C ILE A 3 0.96 13.17 -8.70
N ASP A 4 0.66 13.88 -9.78
CA ASP A 4 -0.73 14.07 -10.22
C ASP A 4 -1.36 12.73 -10.60
N GLY A 5 -2.63 12.56 -10.24
CA GLY A 5 -3.39 11.35 -10.54
C GLY A 5 -3.32 10.28 -9.46
N ILE A 6 -2.44 10.43 -8.48
CA ILE A 6 -2.43 9.55 -7.31
C ILE A 6 -3.49 10.04 -6.33
N ILE A 7 -4.49 9.20 -6.09
CA ILE A 7 -5.62 9.54 -5.22
C ILE A 7 -5.23 9.34 -3.76
N ASP A 8 -4.58 8.20 -3.46
CA ASP A 8 -4.14 7.88 -2.11
C ASP A 8 -3.11 6.75 -2.15
N SER A 9 -2.46 6.50 -1.02
CA SER A 9 -1.48 5.43 -0.92
C SER A 9 -1.43 4.88 0.50
N VAL A 10 -0.92 3.66 0.64
CA VAL A 10 -0.69 3.04 1.95
C VAL A 10 0.64 2.31 1.92
N VAL A 11 1.41 2.44 2.99
CA VAL A 11 2.72 1.82 3.15
C VAL A 11 2.64 0.82 4.29
N ILE A 12 3.14 -0.39 4.05
CA ILE A 12 3.19 -1.42 5.10
C ILE A 12 4.55 -2.11 5.08
N GLY A 13 4.87 -2.80 6.19
CA GLY A 13 6.04 -3.65 6.26
C GLY A 13 5.61 -5.12 6.15
N LYS A 14 6.28 -5.87 5.28
CA LYS A 14 6.08 -7.30 5.15
C LYS A 14 7.35 -8.02 5.53
N LYS A 15 7.25 -9.06 6.36
CA LYS A 15 8.39 -9.88 6.74
C LYS A 15 8.74 -10.84 5.61
N ILE A 16 9.95 -10.71 5.09
CA ILE A 16 10.48 -11.55 4.02
C ILE A 16 11.87 -12.02 4.46
N ASN A 17 12.06 -13.33 4.57
CA ASN A 17 13.37 -13.93 4.92
C ASN A 17 14.01 -13.28 6.16
N SER A 18 13.24 -13.12 7.22
CA SER A 18 13.66 -12.52 8.51
C SER A 18 13.89 -11.02 8.48
N ASP A 19 13.70 -10.38 7.34
CA ASP A 19 13.76 -8.93 7.20
C ASP A 19 12.37 -8.35 6.95
N GLU A 20 12.17 -7.10 7.34
CA GLU A 20 10.94 -6.38 7.02
C GLU A 20 11.19 -5.50 5.79
N GLN A 21 10.42 -5.73 4.73
CA GLN A 21 10.49 -4.96 3.49
C GLN A 21 9.28 -4.03 3.38
N ILE A 22 9.52 -2.85 2.84
CA ILE A 22 8.48 -1.84 2.66
C ILE A 22 7.72 -2.12 1.38
N ILE A 23 6.39 -2.20 1.47
CA ILE A 23 5.51 -2.39 0.31
C ILE A 23 4.61 -1.16 0.22
N LEU A 24 4.55 -0.55 -0.96
CA LEU A 24 3.72 0.63 -1.22
C LEU A 24 2.56 0.24 -2.12
N PHE A 25 1.35 0.54 -1.68
CA PHE A 25 0.14 0.37 -2.47
C PHE A 25 -0.39 1.74 -2.87
N ILE A 26 -0.68 1.92 -4.16
CA ILE A 26 -1.10 3.21 -4.72
C ILE A 26 -2.49 3.07 -5.35
N LYS A 27 -3.39 3.96 -4.94
CA LYS A 27 -4.68 4.12 -5.59
C LYS A 27 -4.57 5.33 -6.50
N SER A 28 -4.75 5.12 -7.82
CA SER A 28 -4.59 6.19 -8.80
C SER A 28 -5.70 6.10 -9.85
N ASP A 29 -5.90 7.21 -10.58
CA ASP A 29 -6.87 7.26 -11.66
C ASP A 29 -6.26 6.85 -13.01
N PHE A 30 -5.01 6.38 -13.00
CA PHE A 30 -4.33 5.88 -14.20
C PHE A 30 -3.66 4.54 -13.88
N THR A 31 -3.33 3.77 -14.93
CA THR A 31 -2.66 2.48 -14.75
C THR A 31 -1.17 2.69 -14.49
N LEU A 32 -0.64 2.05 -13.44
CA LEU A 32 0.78 2.09 -13.15
C LEU A 32 1.54 1.22 -14.15
N THR A 33 2.47 1.84 -14.87
CA THR A 33 3.39 1.12 -15.76
C THR A 33 4.74 0.97 -15.06
N ASP A 34 5.61 0.13 -15.61
CA ASP A 34 6.95 -0.05 -15.07
C ASP A 34 7.72 1.27 -15.06
N GLU A 35 7.51 2.11 -16.09
CA GLU A 35 8.14 3.43 -16.15
C GLU A 35 7.70 4.35 -15.02
N ILE A 36 6.39 4.34 -14.72
CA ILE A 36 5.84 5.16 -13.65
C ILE A 36 6.34 4.67 -12.29
N ILE A 37 6.38 3.35 -12.11
CA ILE A 37 6.90 2.76 -10.87
C ILE A 37 8.36 3.15 -10.66
N LEU A 38 9.16 3.09 -11.71
CA LEU A 38 10.56 3.49 -11.63
C LEU A 38 10.70 4.98 -11.30
N PHE A 39 9.86 5.82 -11.90
CA PHE A 39 9.83 7.25 -11.61
C PHE A 39 9.51 7.51 -10.13
N ILE A 40 8.52 6.81 -9.59
CA ILE A 40 8.15 6.94 -8.17
C ILE A 40 9.30 6.53 -7.27
N LYS A 41 9.98 5.41 -7.57
CA LYS A 41 11.12 4.97 -6.78
C LYS A 41 12.25 5.98 -6.80
N ASN A 42 12.54 6.57 -7.96
CA ASN A 42 13.58 7.57 -8.09
C ASN A 42 13.24 8.85 -7.32
N GLU A 43 11.98 9.28 -7.36
CA GLU A 43 11.53 10.44 -6.60
C GLU A 43 11.69 10.22 -5.09
N LEU A 44 11.32 9.05 -4.60
CA LEU A 44 11.46 8.72 -3.19
C LEU A 44 12.93 8.63 -2.78
N LYS A 45 13.78 8.08 -3.64
CA LYS A 45 15.22 8.00 -3.39
C LYS A 45 15.86 9.38 -3.33
N THR A 46 15.41 10.30 -4.17
CA THR A 46 15.96 11.67 -4.25
C THR A 46 15.47 12.54 -3.10
N LYS A 47 14.17 12.49 -2.78
CA LYS A 47 13.56 13.37 -1.79
C LYS A 47 13.58 12.83 -0.37
N CYS A 48 13.70 11.50 -0.23
CA CYS A 48 13.80 10.82 1.05
C CYS A 48 15.14 10.09 1.10
N SER A 49 15.41 9.33 2.15
CA SER A 49 16.62 8.53 2.18
C SER A 49 16.43 7.25 1.36
N PRO A 50 17.53 6.62 0.89
CA PRO A 50 17.42 5.33 0.18
C PRO A 50 16.69 4.25 0.99
N LYS A 51 16.67 4.37 2.31
CA LYS A 51 15.96 3.44 3.19
C LYS A 51 14.44 3.50 3.03
N HIS A 52 13.93 4.59 2.46
CA HIS A 52 12.48 4.78 2.27
C HIS A 52 12.00 4.33 0.91
N VAL A 53 12.90 3.81 0.04
CA VAL A 53 12.50 3.28 -1.26
C VAL A 53 11.78 1.94 -1.03
N PRO A 54 10.52 1.79 -1.51
CA PRO A 54 9.81 0.53 -1.31
C PRO A 54 10.48 -0.64 -2.03
N TYR A 55 10.38 -1.81 -1.41
CA TYR A 55 10.80 -3.05 -2.03
C TYR A 55 9.97 -3.34 -3.28
N LYS A 56 8.64 -3.17 -3.16
CA LYS A 56 7.71 -3.31 -4.29
C LYS A 56 6.63 -2.24 -4.21
N ILE A 57 6.10 -1.88 -5.38
CA ILE A 57 4.99 -0.93 -5.52
C ILE A 57 3.89 -1.62 -6.31
N PHE A 58 2.67 -1.60 -5.76
CA PHE A 58 1.49 -2.19 -6.41
C PHE A 58 0.40 -1.14 -6.56
N GLN A 59 -0.34 -1.22 -7.67
CA GLN A 59 -1.57 -0.45 -7.80
C GLN A 59 -2.71 -1.23 -7.16
N ILE A 60 -3.55 -0.53 -6.41
CA ILE A 60 -4.69 -1.12 -5.71
C ILE A 60 -5.96 -0.35 -6.05
N GLN A 61 -7.10 -1.01 -6.12
CA GLN A 61 -8.34 -0.36 -6.52
C GLN A 61 -8.97 0.46 -5.41
N ASP A 62 -8.77 0.06 -4.16
CA ASP A 62 -9.31 0.79 -3.03
C ASP A 62 -8.48 0.51 -1.78
N ILE A 63 -8.61 1.38 -0.80
CA ILE A 63 -7.89 1.32 0.45
C ILE A 63 -8.92 1.32 1.58
N PRO A 64 -8.76 0.48 2.64
CA PRO A 64 -9.72 0.47 3.74
C PRO A 64 -9.61 1.74 4.59
N TYR A 65 -10.76 2.25 4.98
CA TYR A 65 -10.87 3.44 5.83
C TYR A 65 -11.78 3.14 7.01
N THR A 66 -11.55 3.84 8.13
CA THR A 66 -12.49 3.82 9.26
C THR A 66 -13.76 4.58 8.89
N LEU A 67 -14.80 4.45 9.74
CA LEU A 67 -16.02 5.21 9.54
C LEU A 67 -15.80 6.72 9.59
N ASN A 68 -14.70 7.16 10.17
CA ASN A 68 -14.31 8.57 10.23
C ASN A 68 -13.39 8.99 9.08
N GLY A 69 -13.12 8.11 8.13
CA GLY A 69 -12.34 8.43 6.94
C GLY A 69 -10.83 8.33 7.09
N LYS A 70 -10.34 7.67 8.12
CA LYS A 70 -8.91 7.47 8.32
C LYS A 70 -8.46 6.15 7.68
N LYS A 71 -7.28 6.14 7.04
CA LYS A 71 -6.71 4.92 6.46
C LYS A 71 -6.41 3.89 7.54
N ILE A 72 -6.64 2.61 7.21
CA ILE A 72 -6.38 1.51 8.13
C ILE A 72 -5.20 0.70 7.64
N GLU A 73 -4.00 1.18 7.92
CA GLU A 73 -2.77 0.51 7.50
C GLU A 73 -2.60 -0.85 8.17
N ILE A 74 -3.02 -0.97 9.42
CA ILE A 74 -2.83 -2.21 10.17
C ILE A 74 -3.66 -3.37 9.60
N ALA A 75 -4.86 -3.09 9.07
CA ALA A 75 -5.66 -4.11 8.43
C ALA A 75 -4.97 -4.63 7.16
N VAL A 76 -4.41 -3.72 6.36
CA VAL A 76 -3.65 -4.09 5.15
C VAL A 76 -2.43 -4.92 5.53
N LYS A 77 -1.68 -4.47 6.53
CA LYS A 77 -0.49 -5.18 7.01
C LYS A 77 -0.83 -6.60 7.46
N ASN A 78 -1.92 -6.77 8.19
CA ASN A 78 -2.34 -8.08 8.67
C ASN A 78 -2.66 -9.02 7.51
N ILE A 79 -3.41 -8.54 6.51
CA ILE A 79 -3.74 -9.36 5.34
C ILE A 79 -2.48 -9.77 4.58
N ILE A 80 -1.59 -8.83 4.33
CA ILE A 80 -0.37 -9.09 3.55
C ILE A 80 0.55 -10.08 4.28
N ASN A 81 0.60 -10.03 5.61
CA ASN A 81 1.43 -10.94 6.40
C ASN A 81 0.72 -12.25 6.78
N GLY A 82 -0.52 -12.45 6.32
CA GLY A 82 -1.27 -13.66 6.60
C GLY A 82 -1.90 -13.70 7.98
N ASP A 83 -1.98 -12.56 8.65
CA ASP A 83 -2.58 -12.45 9.96
C ASP A 83 -4.07 -12.15 9.87
N GLU A 84 -4.78 -12.40 10.97
CA GLU A 84 -6.21 -12.13 11.03
C GLU A 84 -6.49 -10.65 11.15
N VAL A 85 -7.52 -10.17 10.43
CA VAL A 85 -7.97 -8.79 10.54
C VAL A 85 -9.04 -8.70 11.62
N LEU A 86 -8.73 -7.93 12.66
CA LEU A 86 -9.64 -7.68 13.77
C LEU A 86 -10.49 -6.43 13.47
N ASN A 87 -11.67 -6.36 14.10
CA ASN A 87 -12.54 -5.17 14.04
C ASN A 87 -12.99 -4.80 12.62
N ARG A 88 -13.32 -5.80 11.80
CA ARG A 88 -13.83 -5.54 10.44
C ARG A 88 -15.08 -4.66 10.44
N SER A 89 -15.86 -4.69 11.51
CA SER A 89 -17.09 -3.89 11.63
C SER A 89 -16.83 -2.39 11.73
N SER A 90 -15.62 -1.98 12.07
CA SER A 90 -15.26 -0.56 12.12
C SER A 90 -14.73 -0.02 10.81
N ILE A 91 -14.67 -0.86 9.78
CA ILE A 91 -14.18 -0.47 8.45
C ILE A 91 -15.37 -0.01 7.61
N ALA A 92 -15.28 1.22 7.06
CA ALA A 92 -16.37 1.79 6.26
C ALA A 92 -16.55 1.04 4.93
N ASN A 93 -15.45 0.55 4.35
CA ASN A 93 -15.45 -0.16 3.08
C ASN A 93 -14.73 -1.50 3.20
N PRO A 94 -15.31 -2.46 3.95
CA PRO A 94 -14.61 -3.74 4.20
C PRO A 94 -14.33 -4.56 2.93
N GLU A 95 -15.08 -4.34 1.87
CA GLU A 95 -14.86 -5.01 0.59
C GLU A 95 -13.50 -4.63 -0.02
N SER A 96 -12.90 -3.51 0.39
CA SER A 96 -11.58 -3.11 -0.11
C SER A 96 -10.47 -4.06 0.32
N LEU A 97 -10.68 -4.80 1.40
CA LEU A 97 -9.69 -5.75 1.92
C LEU A 97 -9.39 -6.87 0.92
N LYS A 98 -10.35 -7.24 0.08
CA LYS A 98 -10.15 -8.32 -0.90
C LYS A 98 -9.06 -7.99 -1.93
N TYR A 99 -8.83 -6.71 -2.19
CA TYR A 99 -7.80 -6.30 -3.17
C TYR A 99 -6.39 -6.58 -2.68
N PHE A 100 -6.22 -6.77 -1.38
CA PHE A 100 -4.92 -7.06 -0.77
C PHE A 100 -4.68 -8.56 -0.57
N GLU A 101 -5.69 -9.39 -0.83
CA GLU A 101 -5.57 -10.84 -0.73
C GLU A 101 -4.87 -11.37 -1.98
N ASN A 102 -4.01 -12.38 -1.80
CA ASN A 102 -3.33 -13.07 -2.91
C ASN A 102 -2.42 -12.18 -3.77
N ILE A 103 -1.88 -11.11 -3.20
CA ILE A 103 -0.90 -10.28 -3.92
C ILE A 103 0.43 -11.02 -3.97
N PRO A 104 1.04 -11.15 -5.17
CA PRO A 104 2.28 -11.93 -5.34
C PRO A 104 3.53 -11.15 -4.90
N ILE A 105 3.70 -11.08 -3.59
CA ILE A 105 4.89 -10.41 -3.03
C ILE A 105 6.03 -11.38 -2.85
#